data_061598ce89662d85813c13a0263e1df4
#
_entry.id   061598ce89662d85813c13a0263e1df4
#
_cell.length_a   1.000
_cell.length_b   1.000
_cell.length_c   1.000
_cell.angle_alpha   90.00
_cell.angle_beta   90.00
_cell.angle_gamma   90.00
#
_symmetry.space_group_name_H-M   'P 1'
#
loop_
_entity.id
_entity.type
_entity.pdbx_description
1 polymer ?
#
loop_
_entity_poly.entity_id
_entity_poly.type
_entity_poly.pdbx_seq_one_letter_code
_entity_poly.pdbx_strand_id
1 'polypeptide(L)'
;SIKMFDPMKSKDIGVEDVIEKFGVGPQHVVDVQALAGDTSDNVPGVPGVGIKTAAQLINEYGDLESLLDRASEIKQPKRRDNLIDHAEMARISKILVTLKQDVDVSQPLAKLTLEKPDPLKVLEFLRAQGFKRLIARFEAEAQQEFEDELSLSNPADKIEKKYELVD
;
A
#
# COMPACT_ATOMS: atom_id res chain seq x y z
N SER A 1 -0.39 2.75 13.58
CA SER A 1 -0.15 3.56 12.38
C SER A 1 -0.03 2.63 11.17
N ILE A 2 -0.65 3.00 10.07
CA ILE A 2 -0.53 2.27 8.80
C ILE A 2 0.79 2.70 8.14
N LYS A 3 1.58 1.73 7.65
CA LYS A 3 2.77 1.97 6.85
C LYS A 3 2.54 1.44 5.44
N MET A 4 3.12 2.08 4.45
CA MET A 4 3.16 1.59 3.08
C MET A 4 4.53 0.98 2.82
N PHE A 5 4.57 -0.19 2.18
CA PHE A 5 5.82 -0.82 1.75
C PHE A 5 5.88 -0.86 0.22
N ASP A 6 6.97 -0.35 -0.35
CA ASP A 6 7.25 -0.44 -1.79
C ASP A 6 8.10 -1.70 -2.04
N PRO A 7 7.51 -2.78 -2.59
CA PRO A 7 8.24 -4.04 -2.80
C PRO A 7 9.30 -3.94 -3.90
N MET A 8 9.16 -3.01 -4.85
CA MET A 8 10.12 -2.83 -5.92
C MET A 8 11.43 -2.21 -5.43
N LYS A 9 11.34 -1.32 -4.44
CA LYS A 9 12.47 -0.62 -3.82
C LYS A 9 12.87 -1.21 -2.49
N SER A 10 12.13 -2.20 -1.98
CA SER A 10 12.26 -2.78 -0.64
C SER A 10 12.33 -1.70 0.45
N LYS A 11 11.46 -0.69 0.36
CA LYS A 11 11.49 0.50 1.21
C LYS A 11 10.14 0.73 1.87
N ASP A 12 10.17 1.02 3.18
CA ASP A 12 9.02 1.59 3.88
C ASP A 12 8.84 3.04 3.47
N ILE A 13 7.59 3.42 3.17
CA ILE A 13 7.20 4.78 2.84
C ILE A 13 6.45 5.35 4.05
N GLY A 14 7.00 6.41 4.63
CA GLY A 14 6.45 7.13 5.76
C GLY A 14 5.94 8.52 5.41
N VAL A 15 5.57 9.29 6.44
CA VAL A 15 5.10 10.67 6.29
C VAL A 15 6.15 11.58 5.64
N GLU A 16 7.42 11.38 5.99
CA GLU A 16 8.54 12.18 5.45
C GLU A 16 8.71 11.99 3.95
N ASP A 17 8.57 10.74 3.46
CA ASP A 17 8.63 10.45 2.03
C ASP A 17 7.45 11.10 1.27
N VAL A 18 6.28 11.18 1.89
CA VAL A 18 5.11 11.88 1.33
C VAL A 18 5.39 13.39 1.22
N ILE A 19 5.93 14.01 2.27
CA ILE A 19 6.30 15.42 2.28
C ILE A 19 7.38 15.72 1.23
N GLU A 20 8.39 14.86 1.13
CA GLU A 20 9.43 14.98 0.10
C GLU A 20 8.84 14.93 -1.32
N LYS A 21 7.92 14.00 -1.57
CA LYS A 21 7.31 13.79 -2.89
C LYS A 21 6.30 14.87 -3.26
N PHE A 22 5.42 15.23 -2.34
CA PHE A 22 4.25 16.08 -2.62
C PHE A 22 4.39 17.51 -2.08
N GLY A 23 5.36 17.79 -1.21
CA GLY A 23 5.56 19.11 -0.59
C GLY A 23 4.54 19.45 0.49
N VAL A 24 3.68 18.51 0.87
CA VAL A 24 2.63 18.62 1.90
C VAL A 24 2.53 17.34 2.72
N GLY A 25 1.92 17.42 3.90
CA GLY A 25 1.60 16.24 4.67
C GLY A 25 0.51 15.37 4.03
N PRO A 26 0.37 14.09 4.45
CA PRO A 26 -0.58 13.14 3.86
C PRO A 26 -2.02 13.63 3.75
N GLN A 27 -2.46 14.45 4.71
CA GLN A 27 -3.82 15.01 4.77
C GLN A 27 -4.15 15.96 3.61
N HIS A 28 -3.13 16.53 2.95
CA HIS A 28 -3.29 17.49 1.85
C HIS A 28 -2.87 16.93 0.48
N VAL A 29 -2.49 15.65 0.40
CA VAL A 29 -2.08 15.03 -0.88
C VAL A 29 -3.23 15.05 -1.88
N VAL A 30 -4.46 14.81 -1.44
CA VAL A 30 -5.66 14.86 -2.29
C VAL A 30 -5.82 16.24 -2.92
N ASP A 31 -5.64 17.33 -2.14
CA ASP A 31 -5.77 18.70 -2.65
C ASP A 31 -4.66 19.03 -3.66
N VAL A 32 -3.43 18.59 -3.39
CA VAL A 32 -2.30 18.76 -4.33
C VAL A 32 -2.55 18.00 -5.63
N GLN A 33 -3.03 16.75 -5.57
CA GLN A 33 -3.35 15.97 -6.77
C GLN A 33 -4.57 16.51 -7.52
N ALA A 34 -5.56 17.05 -6.82
CA ALA A 34 -6.71 17.71 -7.43
C ALA A 34 -6.30 18.90 -8.30
N LEU A 35 -5.29 19.66 -7.87
CA LEU A 35 -4.75 20.80 -8.60
C LEU A 35 -3.77 20.37 -9.72
N ALA A 36 -2.85 19.46 -9.40
CA ALA A 36 -1.80 19.03 -10.34
C ALA A 36 -2.31 18.08 -11.42
N GLY A 37 -3.39 17.36 -11.15
CA GLY A 37 -3.86 16.24 -11.96
C GLY A 37 -2.99 15.00 -11.82
N ASP A 38 -3.45 13.92 -12.45
CA ASP A 38 -2.71 12.67 -12.60
C ASP A 38 -2.99 12.08 -13.98
N THR A 39 -1.98 12.10 -14.84
CA THR A 39 -2.10 11.62 -16.22
C THR A 39 -2.24 10.11 -16.30
N SER A 40 -1.73 9.37 -15.30
CA SER A 40 -1.85 7.90 -15.26
C SER A 40 -3.30 7.48 -15.08
N ASP A 41 -4.04 8.24 -14.26
CA ASP A 41 -5.44 7.96 -13.89
C ASP A 41 -6.43 8.88 -14.64
N ASN A 42 -5.94 9.62 -15.63
CA ASN A 42 -6.75 10.56 -16.42
C ASN A 42 -7.46 11.63 -15.57
N VAL A 43 -6.81 12.09 -14.50
CA VAL A 43 -7.28 13.18 -13.66
C VAL A 43 -6.79 14.51 -14.25
N PRO A 44 -7.70 15.43 -14.65
CA PRO A 44 -7.33 16.60 -15.44
C PRO A 44 -6.50 17.63 -14.68
N GLY A 45 -6.80 17.89 -13.41
CA GLY A 45 -6.18 18.98 -12.64
C GLY A 45 -6.50 20.38 -13.19
N VAL A 46 -5.68 21.36 -12.81
CA VAL A 46 -5.75 22.75 -13.29
C VAL A 46 -4.61 22.99 -14.28
N PRO A 47 -4.88 23.48 -15.50
CA PRO A 47 -3.84 23.74 -16.50
C PRO A 47 -2.73 24.63 -15.98
N GLY A 48 -1.47 24.20 -16.16
CA GLY A 48 -0.30 24.94 -15.73
C GLY A 48 0.02 24.90 -14.23
N VAL A 49 -0.70 24.09 -13.45
CA VAL A 49 -0.43 23.84 -12.04
C VAL A 49 0.15 22.43 -11.90
N GLY A 50 1.45 22.33 -11.63
CA GLY A 50 2.10 21.05 -11.30
C GLY A 50 2.24 20.86 -9.79
N ILE A 51 2.72 19.70 -9.37
CA ILE A 51 2.82 19.28 -7.94
C ILE A 51 3.48 20.36 -7.06
N LYS A 52 4.63 20.93 -7.49
CA LYS A 52 5.34 21.95 -6.70
C LYS A 52 4.51 23.21 -6.50
N THR A 53 3.81 23.65 -7.56
CA THR A 53 2.95 24.84 -7.49
C THR A 53 1.71 24.57 -6.65
N ALA A 54 1.09 23.40 -6.82
CA ALA A 54 -0.04 22.95 -6.02
C ALA A 54 0.31 22.91 -4.53
N ALA A 55 1.46 22.32 -4.19
CA ALA A 55 1.95 22.27 -2.81
C ALA A 55 2.15 23.66 -2.19
N GLN A 56 2.74 24.60 -2.95
CA GLN A 56 2.89 25.99 -2.49
C GLN A 56 1.55 26.65 -2.20
N LEU A 57 0.59 26.48 -3.10
CA LEU A 57 -0.75 27.04 -2.94
C LEU A 57 -1.48 26.43 -1.74
N ILE A 58 -1.45 25.11 -1.58
CA ILE A 58 -2.10 24.44 -0.46
C ILE A 58 -1.45 24.81 0.88
N ASN A 59 -0.12 24.91 0.93
CA ASN A 59 0.57 25.38 2.14
C ASN A 59 0.23 26.85 2.49
N GLU A 60 -0.06 27.70 1.50
CA GLU A 60 -0.39 29.11 1.70
C GLU A 60 -1.87 29.32 2.06
N TYR A 61 -2.78 28.58 1.41
CA TYR A 61 -4.23 28.79 1.51
C TYR A 61 -4.96 27.74 2.38
N GLY A 62 -4.29 26.63 2.69
CA GLY A 62 -4.80 25.54 3.56
C GLY A 62 -5.33 24.35 2.79
N ASP A 63 -6.42 24.48 2.08
CA ASP A 63 -7.07 23.43 1.28
C ASP A 63 -7.57 23.94 -0.07
N LEU A 64 -8.10 23.02 -0.89
CA LEU A 64 -8.57 23.37 -2.24
C LEU A 64 -9.69 24.41 -2.22
N GLU A 65 -10.69 24.27 -1.36
CA GLU A 65 -11.83 25.21 -1.37
C GLU A 65 -11.41 26.59 -0.88
N SER A 66 -10.62 26.67 0.19
CA SER A 66 -10.06 27.93 0.69
C SER A 66 -9.19 28.63 -0.37
N LEU A 67 -8.44 27.87 -1.15
CA LEU A 67 -7.67 28.39 -2.28
C LEU A 67 -8.58 28.93 -3.38
N LEU A 68 -9.61 28.19 -3.79
CA LEU A 68 -10.53 28.60 -4.86
C LEU A 68 -11.32 29.84 -4.48
N ASP A 69 -11.80 29.93 -3.24
CA ASP A 69 -12.53 31.10 -2.71
C ASP A 69 -11.65 32.36 -2.71
N ARG A 70 -10.35 32.20 -2.52
CA ARG A 70 -9.37 33.29 -2.46
C ARG A 70 -8.49 33.37 -3.70
N ALA A 71 -8.86 32.71 -4.79
CA ALA A 71 -8.06 32.69 -6.03
C ALA A 71 -7.79 34.10 -6.58
N SER A 72 -8.69 35.06 -6.37
CA SER A 72 -8.53 36.46 -6.77
C SER A 72 -7.34 37.17 -6.11
N GLU A 73 -6.86 36.69 -4.96
CA GLU A 73 -5.72 37.26 -4.24
C GLU A 73 -4.36 36.89 -4.87
N ILE A 74 -4.35 35.89 -5.76
CA ILE A 74 -3.13 35.40 -6.38
C ILE A 74 -2.50 36.46 -7.30
N LYS A 75 -1.25 36.80 -7.01
CA LYS A 75 -0.54 37.84 -7.71
C LYS A 75 -0.21 37.58 -9.18
N GLN A 76 -0.03 36.26 -9.52
CA GLN A 76 0.29 35.88 -10.89
C GLN A 76 -1.00 35.78 -11.74
N PRO A 77 -1.22 36.66 -12.70
CA PRO A 77 -2.48 36.76 -13.44
C PRO A 77 -2.88 35.43 -14.11
N LYS A 78 -1.96 34.79 -14.83
CA LYS A 78 -2.22 33.56 -15.53
C LYS A 78 -2.62 32.41 -14.59
N ARG A 79 -2.00 32.33 -13.40
CA ARG A 79 -2.33 31.29 -12.40
C ARG A 79 -3.68 31.56 -11.76
N ARG A 80 -3.93 32.80 -11.40
CA ARG A 80 -5.22 33.27 -10.89
C ARG A 80 -6.34 32.92 -11.85
N ASP A 81 -6.20 33.35 -13.11
CA ASP A 81 -7.22 33.18 -14.12
C ASP A 81 -7.47 31.68 -14.38
N ASN A 82 -6.41 30.85 -14.48
CA ASN A 82 -6.55 29.39 -14.62
C ASN A 82 -7.28 28.76 -13.43
N LEU A 83 -7.03 29.18 -12.19
CA LEU A 83 -7.71 28.63 -11.02
C LEU A 83 -9.19 29.01 -10.99
N ILE A 84 -9.52 30.24 -11.39
CA ILE A 84 -10.91 30.72 -11.47
C ILE A 84 -11.64 29.97 -12.59
N ASP A 85 -11.07 29.92 -13.79
CA ASP A 85 -11.70 29.33 -14.98
C ASP A 85 -11.88 27.80 -14.84
N HIS A 86 -11.00 27.13 -14.07
CA HIS A 86 -11.00 25.67 -13.91
C HIS A 86 -11.34 25.21 -12.50
N ALA A 87 -12.02 26.04 -11.70
CA ALA A 87 -12.39 25.70 -10.32
C ALA A 87 -13.22 24.41 -10.23
N GLU A 88 -14.23 24.26 -11.11
CA GLU A 88 -15.05 23.04 -11.15
C GLU A 88 -14.24 21.81 -11.60
N MET A 89 -13.29 21.98 -12.49
CA MET A 89 -12.41 20.88 -12.90
C MET A 89 -11.51 20.44 -11.76
N ALA A 90 -11.03 21.35 -10.92
CA ALA A 90 -10.28 21.03 -9.70
C ALA A 90 -11.15 20.24 -8.70
N ARG A 91 -12.41 20.61 -8.53
CA ARG A 91 -13.35 19.88 -7.67
C ARG A 91 -13.64 18.47 -8.19
N ILE A 92 -13.87 18.33 -9.50
CA ILE A 92 -14.02 17.01 -10.13
C ILE A 92 -12.76 16.18 -9.91
N SER A 93 -11.58 16.77 -10.13
CA SER A 93 -10.30 16.10 -9.89
C SER A 93 -10.17 15.65 -8.43
N LYS A 94 -10.60 16.47 -7.46
CA LYS A 94 -10.60 16.09 -6.04
C LYS A 94 -11.48 14.86 -5.77
N ILE A 95 -12.66 14.80 -6.39
CA ILE A 95 -13.54 13.62 -6.27
C ILE A 95 -12.85 12.38 -6.85
N LEU A 96 -12.21 12.50 -8.02
CA LEU A 96 -11.56 11.39 -8.70
C LEU A 96 -10.35 10.84 -7.94
N VAL A 97 -9.55 11.70 -7.30
CA VAL A 97 -8.36 11.26 -6.53
C VAL A 97 -8.68 10.85 -5.09
N THR A 98 -9.89 11.13 -4.61
CA THR A 98 -10.31 10.74 -3.27
C THR A 98 -10.67 9.25 -3.24
N LEU A 99 -9.91 8.48 -2.48
CA LEU A 99 -10.17 7.04 -2.33
C LEU A 99 -11.50 6.80 -1.63
N LYS A 100 -12.27 5.86 -2.17
CA LYS A 100 -13.51 5.40 -1.55
C LYS A 100 -13.20 4.68 -0.23
N GLN A 101 -13.81 5.12 0.88
CA GLN A 101 -13.55 4.59 2.23
C GLN A 101 -14.63 3.63 2.73
N ASP A 102 -15.78 3.58 2.05
CA ASP A 102 -16.96 2.79 2.39
C ASP A 102 -17.16 1.59 1.44
N VAL A 103 -16.06 1.05 0.93
CA VAL A 103 -16.10 -0.18 0.11
C VAL A 103 -16.57 -1.33 0.98
N ASP A 104 -17.60 -2.04 0.51
CA ASP A 104 -18.09 -3.24 1.20
C ASP A 104 -17.03 -4.35 1.12
N VAL A 105 -16.53 -4.75 2.28
CA VAL A 105 -15.54 -5.82 2.41
C VAL A 105 -16.25 -7.06 2.93
N SER A 106 -16.40 -8.06 2.08
CA SER A 106 -17.14 -9.31 2.38
C SER A 106 -16.54 -10.11 3.55
N GLN A 107 -15.26 -9.87 3.88
CA GLN A 107 -14.56 -10.54 4.98
C GLN A 107 -14.14 -9.52 6.05
N PRO A 108 -14.63 -9.65 7.30
CA PRO A 108 -14.16 -8.78 8.39
C PRO A 108 -12.68 -9.03 8.68
N LEU A 109 -11.98 -7.98 9.09
CA LEU A 109 -10.53 -8.00 9.35
C LEU A 109 -10.11 -9.15 10.29
N ALA A 110 -10.96 -9.47 11.27
CA ALA A 110 -10.74 -10.57 12.22
C ALA A 110 -10.72 -11.98 11.57
N LYS A 111 -11.26 -12.12 10.36
CA LYS A 111 -11.23 -13.35 9.58
C LYS A 111 -10.06 -13.44 8.59
N LEU A 112 -9.27 -12.36 8.46
CA LEU A 112 -8.08 -12.32 7.62
C LEU A 112 -6.86 -12.86 8.38
N THR A 113 -7.01 -14.04 8.99
CA THR A 113 -5.91 -14.77 9.62
C THR A 113 -5.27 -15.69 8.60
N LEU A 114 -3.94 -15.80 8.67
CA LEU A 114 -3.21 -16.75 7.83
C LEU A 114 -3.51 -18.18 8.35
N GLU A 115 -4.24 -18.94 7.56
CA GLU A 115 -4.46 -20.35 7.81
C GLU A 115 -3.45 -21.18 7.01
N LYS A 116 -3.02 -22.33 7.58
CA LYS A 116 -2.14 -23.25 6.84
C LYS A 116 -2.93 -23.79 5.64
N PRO A 117 -2.43 -23.60 4.41
CA PRO A 117 -3.15 -24.06 3.23
C PRO A 117 -3.23 -25.58 3.20
N ASP A 118 -4.34 -26.12 2.67
CA ASP A 118 -4.50 -27.53 2.41
C ASP A 118 -3.49 -28.00 1.33
N PRO A 119 -2.52 -28.88 1.65
CA PRO A 119 -1.47 -29.27 0.73
C PRO A 119 -2.00 -29.91 -0.56
N LEU A 120 -3.08 -30.69 -0.46
CA LEU A 120 -3.67 -31.38 -1.63
C LEU A 120 -4.27 -30.37 -2.61
N LYS A 121 -5.00 -29.39 -2.10
CA LYS A 121 -5.59 -28.31 -2.93
C LYS A 121 -4.53 -27.45 -3.57
N VAL A 122 -3.45 -27.14 -2.85
CA VAL A 122 -2.31 -26.39 -3.41
C VAL A 122 -1.66 -27.15 -4.55
N LEU A 123 -1.37 -28.45 -4.35
CA LEU A 123 -0.77 -29.30 -5.40
C LEU A 123 -1.69 -29.46 -6.62
N GLU A 124 -2.99 -29.64 -6.41
CA GLU A 124 -3.96 -29.70 -7.48
C GLU A 124 -3.96 -28.41 -8.32
N PHE A 125 -4.00 -27.25 -7.67
CA PHE A 125 -3.91 -25.95 -8.31
C PHE A 125 -2.60 -25.80 -9.08
N LEU A 126 -1.44 -26.08 -8.48
CA LEU A 126 -0.14 -25.95 -9.10
C LEU A 126 0.00 -26.87 -10.33
N ARG A 127 -0.55 -28.08 -10.27
CA ARG A 127 -0.57 -29.03 -11.41
C ARG A 127 -1.46 -28.50 -12.54
N ALA A 128 -2.66 -28.01 -12.20
CA ALA A 128 -3.57 -27.42 -13.20
C ALA A 128 -2.95 -26.21 -13.93
N GLN A 129 -2.13 -25.43 -13.23
CA GLN A 129 -1.42 -24.28 -13.80
C GLN A 129 -0.07 -24.65 -14.48
N GLY A 130 0.38 -25.90 -14.37
CA GLY A 130 1.66 -26.36 -14.95
C GLY A 130 2.92 -25.80 -14.30
N PHE A 131 2.87 -25.37 -13.03
CA PHE A 131 3.98 -24.76 -12.30
C PHE A 131 4.98 -25.78 -11.77
N LYS A 132 5.71 -26.46 -12.66
CA LYS A 132 6.61 -27.58 -12.35
C LYS A 132 7.62 -27.27 -11.24
N ARG A 133 8.24 -26.09 -11.23
CA ARG A 133 9.23 -25.73 -10.20
C ARG A 133 8.62 -25.55 -8.82
N LEU A 134 7.39 -24.96 -8.76
CA LEU A 134 6.70 -24.78 -7.51
C LEU A 134 6.17 -26.11 -6.96
N ILE A 135 5.72 -27.04 -7.82
CA ILE A 135 5.32 -28.40 -7.41
C ILE A 135 6.51 -29.09 -6.74
N ALA A 136 7.67 -29.16 -7.40
CA ALA A 136 8.86 -29.81 -6.85
C ALA A 136 9.31 -29.21 -5.51
N ARG A 137 9.26 -27.90 -5.37
CA ARG A 137 9.58 -27.22 -4.12
C ARG A 137 8.56 -27.55 -3.01
N PHE A 138 7.28 -27.49 -3.32
CA PHE A 138 6.22 -27.75 -2.36
C PHE A 138 6.22 -29.20 -1.89
N GLU A 139 6.48 -30.17 -2.77
CA GLU A 139 6.63 -31.59 -2.45
C GLU A 139 7.84 -31.83 -1.53
N ALA A 140 8.97 -31.13 -1.77
CA ALA A 140 10.16 -31.22 -0.93
C ALA A 140 9.94 -30.62 0.47
N GLU A 141 9.27 -29.45 0.56
CA GLU A 141 8.93 -28.80 1.84
C GLU A 141 7.96 -29.67 2.66
N ALA A 142 6.97 -30.30 2.03
CA ALA A 142 6.03 -31.20 2.70
C ALA A 142 6.71 -32.47 3.23
N GLN A 143 7.71 -32.99 2.50
CA GLN A 143 8.47 -34.17 2.91
C GLN A 143 9.36 -33.86 4.12
N GLN A 144 9.99 -32.68 4.14
CA GLN A 144 10.82 -32.25 5.25
C GLN A 144 10.00 -31.99 6.54
N GLU A 145 8.83 -31.38 6.44
CA GLU A 145 7.90 -31.22 7.59
C GLU A 145 7.50 -32.60 8.18
N PHE A 146 7.25 -33.59 7.33
CA PHE A 146 6.90 -34.95 7.77
C PHE A 146 8.06 -35.64 8.48
N GLU A 147 9.29 -35.49 7.98
CA GLU A 147 10.50 -36.06 8.61
C GLU A 147 10.78 -35.38 9.96
N ASP A 148 10.59 -34.08 10.06
CA ASP A 148 10.74 -33.32 11.30
C ASP A 148 9.70 -33.71 12.36
N GLU A 149 8.43 -33.90 11.98
CA GLU A 149 7.39 -34.42 12.89
C GLU A 149 7.69 -35.86 13.37
N LEU A 150 8.21 -36.72 12.50
CA LEU A 150 8.59 -38.07 12.85
C LEU A 150 9.77 -38.10 13.85
N SER A 151 10.74 -37.22 13.67
CA SER A 151 11.88 -37.08 14.56
C SER A 151 11.50 -36.57 15.95
N LEU A 152 10.51 -35.66 16.03
CA LEU A 152 10.01 -35.12 17.30
C LEU A 152 9.10 -36.10 18.03
N SER A 153 8.49 -37.08 17.32
CA SER A 153 7.59 -38.10 17.89
C SER A 153 8.33 -39.33 18.36
N ASN A 154 9.64 -39.47 18.14
CA ASN A 154 10.42 -40.63 18.52
C ASN A 154 10.83 -40.56 20.01
N PRO A 155 10.25 -41.39 20.93
CA PRO A 155 10.53 -41.28 22.36
C PRO A 155 11.92 -41.78 22.77
N ALA A 156 12.74 -42.24 21.82
CA ALA A 156 14.05 -42.88 22.09
C ALA A 156 15.15 -41.89 22.54
N ASP A 157 15.02 -40.58 22.28
CA ASP A 157 16.04 -39.61 22.61
C ASP A 157 15.92 -38.97 24.04
N LYS A 158 14.95 -39.45 24.85
CA LYS A 158 14.76 -39.01 26.24
C LYS A 158 15.33 -39.92 27.30
N ILE A 159 16.22 -40.87 26.94
CA ILE A 159 16.89 -41.71 27.93
C ILE A 159 18.20 -40.95 28.34
N GLU A 160 18.10 -40.08 29.34
CA GLU A 160 19.27 -39.68 30.12
C GLU A 160 19.86 -40.91 30.81
N LYS A 161 20.97 -41.43 30.30
CA LYS A 161 21.75 -42.45 30.95
C LYS A 161 22.49 -41.80 32.15
N LYS A 162 21.86 -41.85 33.33
CA LYS A 162 22.56 -41.63 34.59
C LYS A 162 23.39 -42.88 34.90
N TYR A 163 24.71 -42.75 34.71
CA TYR A 163 25.64 -43.77 35.24
C TYR A 163 26.04 -43.30 36.66
N GLU A 164 25.66 -44.07 37.68
CA GLU A 164 26.27 -43.99 39.01
C GLU A 164 27.50 -44.91 39.03
N LEU A 165 28.66 -44.34 39.31
CA LEU A 165 29.86 -45.07 39.62
C LEU A 165 29.68 -45.60 41.08
N VAL A 166 29.65 -46.91 41.25
CA VAL A 166 29.70 -47.54 42.56
C VAL A 166 31.18 -47.89 42.82
N ASP A 167 31.73 -47.28 43.89
CA ASP A 167 33.07 -47.59 44.45
C ASP A 167 33.09 -48.98 45.13
#